data_5c66aef93a6dd82ee7932172d9b1a722
#
_entry.id   5c66aef93a6dd82ee7932172d9b1a722
#
_cell.length_a   1.000
_cell.length_b   1.000
_cell.length_c   1.000
_cell.angle_alpha   90.00
_cell.angle_beta   90.00
_cell.angle_gamma   90.00
#
_symmetry.space_group_name_H-M   'P 1'
#
loop_
_entity.id
_entity.type
_entity.pdbx_description
1 polymer ?
#
loop_
_entity_poly.entity_id
_entity_poly.type
_entity_poly.pdbx_seq_one_letter_code
_entity_poly.pdbx_strand_id
1 'polypeptide(L)'
;MLAFGITALLSSGDNQRGDSLPLDTAMANKSDFTPEEWTKVLESIMVAGIAVSAADPSGLWGTVKEAAATSSSLAAAKRDPNSSELIKAVIADFETSEGRSNIQNAMRERFAQAAPAECVQRSLASLREVSAIVDAKAPDNAAAFKTWLRDISQKVAEASVEGSFLGFGGVRVSDAETATLRDIAKALGTAS
;
A
#
# COMPACT_ATOMS: atom_id res chain seq x y z
N MET A 1 -52.14 20.97 -65.02
CA MET A 1 -52.80 19.74 -64.57
C MET A 1 -52.06 19.21 -63.36
N LEU A 2 -52.65 19.50 -62.24
CA LEU A 2 -52.97 18.53 -61.22
C LEU A 2 -51.79 17.81 -60.61
N ALA A 3 -51.41 17.89 -59.43
CA ALA A 3 -52.08 18.13 -58.15
C ALA A 3 -51.57 17.07 -57.17
N PHE A 4 -51.50 17.46 -55.92
CA PHE A 4 -51.54 16.66 -54.70
C PHE A 4 -50.28 15.94 -54.32
N GLY A 5 -49.74 16.12 -53.20
CA GLY A 5 -50.35 16.53 -51.93
C GLY A 5 -49.89 15.58 -50.83
N ILE A 6 -49.87 16.13 -49.66
CA ILE A 6 -49.96 15.44 -48.37
C ILE A 6 -48.62 15.04 -47.77
N THR A 7 -48.07 15.87 -46.90
CA THR A 7 -48.35 15.99 -45.47
C THR A 7 -48.58 14.65 -44.76
N ALA A 8 -47.66 14.35 -43.92
CA ALA A 8 -47.87 13.80 -42.59
C ALA A 8 -46.53 13.72 -41.94
N LEU A 9 -46.28 14.55 -41.02
CA LEU A 9 -46.68 14.47 -39.62
C LEU A 9 -45.85 13.45 -38.84
N LEU A 10 -44.97 14.05 -38.05
CA LEU A 10 -44.91 13.77 -36.63
C LEU A 10 -44.39 12.39 -36.22
N SER A 11 -43.32 12.39 -35.60
CA SER A 11 -43.33 12.23 -34.15
C SER A 11 -41.89 12.22 -33.68
N SER A 12 -41.47 13.24 -33.09
CA SER A 12 -41.13 13.34 -31.69
C SER A 12 -40.93 11.98 -31.04
N GLY A 13 -39.70 11.70 -30.80
CA GLY A 13 -39.23 10.60 -30.01
C GLY A 13 -37.84 10.92 -29.56
N ASP A 14 -37.68 12.11 -28.97
CA ASP A 14 -36.56 12.36 -28.07
C ASP A 14 -36.66 11.33 -26.95
N ASN A 15 -35.93 10.25 -27.10
CA ASN A 15 -35.53 9.45 -25.98
C ASN A 15 -33.99 9.56 -25.87
N GLN A 16 -33.58 10.74 -25.46
CA GLN A 16 -32.32 10.95 -24.78
C GLN A 16 -32.36 10.12 -23.48
N ARG A 17 -32.27 8.80 -23.61
CA ARG A 17 -31.76 8.04 -22.50
C ARG A 17 -30.31 8.44 -22.40
N GLY A 18 -30.04 9.33 -21.47
CA GLY A 18 -28.73 9.50 -20.91
C GLY A 18 -28.27 8.12 -20.45
N ASP A 19 -27.51 7.46 -21.29
CA ASP A 19 -26.53 6.48 -20.83
C ASP A 19 -25.61 7.28 -19.93
N SER A 20 -25.96 7.32 -18.66
CA SER A 20 -25.00 7.49 -17.60
C SER A 20 -24.10 6.28 -17.75
N LEU A 21 -23.01 6.47 -18.48
CA LEU A 21 -21.85 5.59 -18.36
C LEU A 21 -21.65 5.37 -16.87
N PRO A 22 -21.51 4.11 -16.40
CA PRO A 22 -21.15 3.88 -15.01
C PRO A 22 -19.95 4.78 -14.77
N LEU A 23 -20.01 5.54 -13.67
CA LEU A 23 -18.86 6.28 -13.17
C LEU A 23 -17.68 5.32 -13.24
N ASP A 24 -16.81 5.59 -14.21
CA ASP A 24 -15.56 4.89 -14.36
C ASP A 24 -14.92 5.02 -12.99
N THR A 25 -14.97 3.94 -12.20
CA THR A 25 -14.34 3.91 -10.89
C THR A 25 -12.88 4.06 -11.23
N ALA A 26 -12.38 5.28 -11.14
CA ALA A 26 -11.05 5.64 -11.59
C ALA A 26 -10.06 4.70 -10.89
N MET A 27 -9.53 3.77 -11.66
CA MET A 27 -8.60 2.78 -11.16
C MET A 27 -7.34 3.52 -10.74
N ALA A 28 -7.15 3.66 -9.42
CA ALA A 28 -6.00 4.36 -8.89
C ALA A 28 -4.71 3.70 -9.42
N ASN A 29 -3.92 4.47 -10.15
CA ASN A 29 -2.70 4.02 -10.78
C ASN A 29 -1.57 5.04 -10.58
N LYS A 30 -0.36 4.69 -11.01
CA LYS A 30 0.85 5.52 -10.87
C LYS A 30 0.66 6.95 -11.38
N SER A 31 -0.15 7.18 -12.41
CA SER A 31 -0.35 8.51 -13.03
C SER A 31 -1.13 9.49 -12.17
N ASP A 32 -1.80 9.02 -11.12
CA ASP A 32 -2.58 9.87 -10.21
C ASP A 32 -1.68 10.58 -9.18
N PHE A 33 -0.42 10.14 -9.10
CA PHE A 33 0.58 10.61 -8.14
C PHE A 33 1.69 11.38 -8.86
N THR A 34 2.30 12.35 -8.18
CA THR A 34 3.59 12.89 -8.64
C THR A 34 4.68 11.81 -8.51
N PRO A 35 5.82 11.94 -9.20
CA PRO A 35 6.94 11.00 -9.05
C PRO A 35 7.41 10.85 -7.60
N GLU A 36 7.42 11.94 -6.83
CA GLU A 36 7.81 11.96 -5.42
C GLU A 36 6.78 11.27 -4.54
N GLU A 37 5.48 11.54 -4.75
CA GLU A 37 4.38 10.87 -4.05
C GLU A 37 4.39 9.37 -4.35
N TRP A 38 4.54 8.99 -5.61
CA TRP A 38 4.61 7.59 -6.00
C TRP A 38 5.80 6.87 -5.38
N THR A 39 6.97 7.48 -5.33
CA THR A 39 8.14 6.91 -4.67
C THR A 39 7.86 6.65 -3.19
N LYS A 40 7.19 7.58 -2.48
CA LYS A 40 6.78 7.39 -1.08
C LYS A 40 5.78 6.25 -0.92
N VAL A 41 4.80 6.14 -1.82
CA VAL A 41 3.83 5.04 -1.82
C VAL A 41 4.54 3.71 -2.06
N LEU A 42 5.48 3.66 -3.00
CA LEU A 42 6.23 2.47 -3.36
C LEU A 42 7.18 2.02 -2.23
N GLU A 43 7.90 2.94 -1.60
CA GLU A 43 8.82 2.63 -0.49
C GLU A 43 8.09 2.20 0.79
N SER A 44 6.81 2.55 0.95
CA SER A 44 6.04 2.30 2.18
C SER A 44 5.98 0.82 2.57
N ILE A 45 6.07 -0.09 1.59
CA ILE A 45 6.15 -1.54 1.81
C ILE A 45 7.36 -1.89 2.69
N MET A 46 8.53 -1.32 2.34
CA MET A 46 9.77 -1.56 3.08
C MET A 46 9.76 -0.83 4.42
N VAL A 47 9.26 0.41 4.42
CA VAL A 47 9.16 1.26 5.61
C VAL A 47 8.30 0.61 6.69
N ALA A 48 7.19 -0.03 6.30
CA ALA A 48 6.31 -0.75 7.22
C ALA A 48 7.03 -1.91 7.94
N GLY A 49 7.88 -2.64 7.23
CA GLY A 49 8.72 -3.69 7.82
C GLY A 49 9.82 -3.12 8.71
N ILE A 50 10.57 -2.11 8.22
CA ILE A 50 11.67 -1.50 8.97
C ILE A 50 11.23 -0.92 10.31
N ALA A 51 10.03 -0.34 10.40
CA ALA A 51 9.51 0.18 11.66
C ALA A 51 9.48 -0.90 12.75
N VAL A 52 9.07 -2.11 12.41
CA VAL A 52 8.99 -3.25 13.34
C VAL A 52 10.37 -3.79 13.65
N SER A 53 11.18 -4.06 12.61
CA SER A 53 12.53 -4.61 12.76
C SER A 53 13.44 -3.74 13.61
N ALA A 54 13.33 -2.40 13.45
CA ALA A 54 14.13 -1.46 14.22
C ALA A 54 13.68 -1.32 15.69
N ALA A 55 12.48 -1.79 16.03
CA ALA A 55 11.98 -1.81 17.40
C ALA A 55 12.50 -2.99 18.22
N ASP A 56 12.99 -4.05 17.55
CA ASP A 56 13.57 -5.22 18.23
C ASP A 56 15.04 -5.00 18.55
N PRO A 57 15.45 -5.02 19.84
CA PRO A 57 16.86 -4.90 20.24
C PRO A 57 17.74 -6.07 19.78
N SER A 58 17.16 -7.23 19.46
CA SER A 58 17.86 -8.43 19.03
C SER A 58 18.09 -8.51 17.51
N GLY A 59 17.70 -7.51 16.76
CA GLY A 59 17.46 -7.36 15.32
C GLY A 59 18.52 -7.78 14.31
N LEU A 60 19.50 -8.62 14.63
CA LEU A 60 20.49 -9.11 13.65
C LEU A 60 20.08 -10.38 12.90
N TRP A 61 19.10 -11.15 13.39
CA TRP A 61 18.63 -12.39 12.76
C TRP A 61 17.33 -12.23 11.98
N GLY A 62 16.65 -11.09 12.13
CA GLY A 62 15.38 -10.80 11.49
C GLY A 62 15.46 -10.56 9.98
N THR A 63 16.52 -9.94 9.49
CA THR A 63 16.57 -9.33 8.14
C THR A 63 16.19 -10.28 7.00
N VAL A 64 16.58 -11.55 7.05
CA VAL A 64 16.25 -12.54 6.00
C VAL A 64 14.79 -12.99 6.11
N LYS A 65 14.30 -13.21 7.34
CA LYS A 65 12.92 -13.65 7.58
C LYS A 65 11.93 -12.54 7.33
N GLU A 66 12.27 -11.32 7.71
CA GLU A 66 11.50 -10.10 7.46
C GLU A 66 11.36 -9.82 5.96
N ALA A 67 12.45 -9.98 5.20
CA ALA A 67 12.42 -9.90 3.75
C ALA A 67 11.52 -11.00 3.14
N ALA A 68 11.57 -12.22 3.70
CA ALA A 68 10.70 -13.32 3.29
C ALA A 68 9.23 -13.05 3.63
N ALA A 69 8.92 -12.49 4.81
CA ALA A 69 7.57 -12.11 5.22
C ALA A 69 6.99 -11.02 4.30
N THR A 70 7.77 -9.99 4.00
CA THR A 70 7.39 -8.95 3.04
C THR A 70 7.15 -9.56 1.66
N SER A 71 8.07 -10.37 1.15
CA SER A 71 7.93 -11.02 -0.16
C SER A 71 6.71 -11.93 -0.23
N SER A 72 6.40 -12.67 0.85
CA SER A 72 5.21 -13.51 0.93
C SER A 72 3.92 -12.69 0.91
N SER A 73 3.92 -11.52 1.54
CA SER A 73 2.79 -10.59 1.55
C SER A 73 2.52 -10.00 0.16
N LEU A 74 3.58 -9.61 -0.56
CA LEU A 74 3.45 -9.17 -1.95
C LEU A 74 2.91 -10.28 -2.85
N ALA A 75 3.46 -11.49 -2.72
CA ALA A 75 3.03 -12.64 -3.51
C ALA A 75 1.58 -13.07 -3.21
N ALA A 76 1.12 -12.93 -1.97
CA ALA A 76 -0.26 -13.19 -1.58
C ALA A 76 -1.20 -12.15 -2.21
N ALA A 77 -0.88 -10.86 -2.06
CA ALA A 77 -1.69 -9.77 -2.61
C ALA A 77 -1.73 -9.80 -4.15
N LYS A 78 -0.63 -10.20 -4.81
CA LYS A 78 -0.60 -10.39 -6.27
C LYS A 78 -1.56 -11.48 -6.76
N ARG A 79 -1.77 -12.52 -5.97
CA ARG A 79 -2.65 -13.66 -6.30
C ARG A 79 -4.10 -13.44 -5.90
N ASP A 80 -4.36 -12.47 -5.03
CA ASP A 80 -5.72 -12.17 -4.59
C ASP A 80 -6.46 -11.36 -5.66
N PRO A 81 -7.52 -11.90 -6.27
CA PRO A 81 -8.32 -11.17 -7.24
C PRO A 81 -9.00 -9.92 -6.66
N ASN A 82 -9.21 -9.90 -5.33
CA ASN A 82 -9.85 -8.79 -4.63
C ASN A 82 -8.86 -7.71 -4.17
N SER A 83 -7.56 -7.87 -4.42
CA SER A 83 -6.59 -6.82 -4.17
C SER A 83 -6.97 -5.54 -4.89
N SER A 84 -6.89 -4.40 -4.19
CA SER A 84 -7.20 -3.10 -4.80
C SER A 84 -6.25 -2.78 -5.94
N GLU A 85 -6.69 -1.95 -6.87
CA GLU A 85 -5.90 -1.58 -8.05
C GLU A 85 -4.61 -0.85 -7.65
N LEU A 86 -4.65 -0.03 -6.59
CA LEU A 86 -3.46 0.60 -6.06
C LEU A 86 -2.41 -0.44 -5.59
N ILE A 87 -2.85 -1.47 -4.86
CA ILE A 87 -1.96 -2.55 -4.40
C ILE A 87 -1.34 -3.26 -5.61
N LYS A 88 -2.13 -3.59 -6.62
CA LYS A 88 -1.66 -4.23 -7.85
C LYS A 88 -0.64 -3.36 -8.58
N ALA A 89 -0.92 -2.06 -8.74
CA ALA A 89 -0.01 -1.11 -9.39
C ALA A 89 1.32 -0.97 -8.65
N VAL A 90 1.27 -0.89 -7.33
CA VAL A 90 2.46 -0.82 -6.46
C VAL A 90 3.30 -2.10 -6.57
N ILE A 91 2.69 -3.27 -6.54
CA ILE A 91 3.40 -4.55 -6.72
C ILE A 91 4.04 -4.63 -8.11
N ALA A 92 3.31 -4.25 -9.15
CA ALA A 92 3.82 -4.27 -10.52
C ALA A 92 5.06 -3.39 -10.68
N ASP A 93 5.04 -2.19 -10.12
CA ASP A 93 6.21 -1.28 -10.20
C ASP A 93 7.37 -1.75 -9.31
N PHE A 94 7.08 -2.31 -8.13
CA PHE A 94 8.07 -2.93 -7.23
C PHE A 94 8.86 -4.06 -7.94
N GLU A 95 8.23 -4.79 -8.85
CA GLU A 95 8.88 -5.86 -9.63
C GLU A 95 9.75 -5.34 -10.77
N THR A 96 9.67 -4.06 -11.13
CA THR A 96 10.53 -3.46 -12.17
C THR A 96 11.94 -3.17 -11.64
N SER A 97 12.91 -3.07 -12.54
CA SER A 97 14.27 -2.65 -12.16
C SER A 97 14.31 -1.20 -11.69
N GLU A 98 13.51 -0.34 -12.32
CA GLU A 98 13.40 1.08 -11.99
C GLU A 98 12.77 1.27 -10.60
N GLY A 99 11.62 0.62 -10.33
CA GLY A 99 10.95 0.69 -9.03
C GLY A 99 11.86 0.23 -7.90
N ARG A 100 12.56 -0.90 -8.08
CA ARG A 100 13.54 -1.37 -7.09
C ARG A 100 14.69 -0.38 -6.87
N SER A 101 15.22 0.22 -7.93
CA SER A 101 16.29 1.22 -7.83
C SER A 101 15.82 2.47 -7.08
N ASN A 102 14.61 2.95 -7.38
CA ASN A 102 14.01 4.10 -6.71
C ASN A 102 13.82 3.83 -5.22
N ILE A 103 13.28 2.66 -4.85
CA ILE A 103 13.15 2.25 -3.45
C ILE A 103 14.50 2.20 -2.77
N GLN A 104 15.50 1.56 -3.36
CA GLN A 104 16.84 1.44 -2.75
C GLN A 104 17.47 2.80 -2.49
N ASN A 105 17.32 3.75 -3.41
CA ASN A 105 17.84 5.11 -3.26
C ASN A 105 17.08 5.85 -2.15
N ALA A 106 15.76 5.82 -2.16
CA ALA A 106 14.93 6.45 -1.14
C ALA A 106 15.20 5.87 0.27
N MET A 107 15.33 4.55 0.38
CA MET A 107 15.64 3.89 1.64
C MET A 107 17.04 4.27 2.16
N ARG A 108 18.05 4.31 1.27
CA ARG A 108 19.39 4.75 1.64
C ARG A 108 19.40 6.19 2.14
N GLU A 109 18.70 7.09 1.44
CA GLU A 109 18.60 8.49 1.82
C GLU A 109 17.89 8.66 3.18
N ARG A 110 16.75 7.99 3.36
CA ARG A 110 15.92 8.08 4.57
C ARG A 110 16.60 7.53 5.81
N PHE A 111 17.30 6.41 5.68
CA PHE A 111 17.83 5.66 6.82
C PHE A 111 19.36 5.69 6.94
N ALA A 112 20.05 6.49 6.11
CA ALA A 112 21.51 6.63 6.22
C ALA A 112 21.90 7.04 7.64
N GLN A 113 22.80 6.24 8.27
CA GLN A 113 23.35 6.48 9.59
C GLN A 113 22.31 6.67 10.73
N ALA A 114 21.07 6.27 10.51
CA ALA A 114 20.02 6.38 11.51
C ALA A 114 20.19 5.31 12.60
N ALA A 115 20.11 5.72 13.85
CA ALA A 115 20.01 4.79 14.96
C ALA A 115 18.65 4.05 14.94
N PRO A 116 18.52 2.86 15.56
CA PRO A 116 17.27 2.09 15.53
C PRO A 116 16.03 2.91 15.94
N ALA A 117 16.11 3.67 17.02
CA ALA A 117 15.01 4.51 17.46
C ALA A 117 14.65 5.61 16.45
N GLU A 118 15.63 6.16 15.75
CA GLU A 118 15.39 7.10 14.65
C GLU A 118 14.76 6.40 13.44
N CYS A 119 15.15 5.17 13.14
CA CYS A 119 14.51 4.37 12.09
C CYS A 119 13.01 4.21 12.36
N VAL A 120 12.61 3.87 13.59
CA VAL A 120 11.21 3.80 13.99
C VAL A 120 10.50 5.13 13.76
N GLN A 121 11.08 6.24 14.27
CA GLN A 121 10.44 7.56 14.13
C GLN A 121 10.32 8.02 12.67
N ARG A 122 11.37 7.84 11.86
CA ARG A 122 11.36 8.19 10.43
C ARG A 122 10.35 7.32 9.66
N SER A 123 10.23 6.05 10.01
CA SER A 123 9.23 5.14 9.42
C SER A 123 7.81 5.58 9.75
N LEU A 124 7.51 5.89 11.01
CA LEU A 124 6.18 6.37 11.42
C LEU A 124 5.82 7.71 10.76
N ALA A 125 6.78 8.61 10.60
CA ALA A 125 6.57 9.86 9.89
C ALA A 125 6.24 9.61 8.41
N SER A 126 7.00 8.74 7.72
CA SER A 126 6.76 8.36 6.33
C SER A 126 5.39 7.70 6.15
N LEU A 127 4.99 6.79 7.04
CA LEU A 127 3.68 6.14 6.96
C LEU A 127 2.51 7.13 7.14
N ARG A 128 2.66 8.18 7.96
CA ARG A 128 1.65 9.25 8.06
C ARG A 128 1.54 10.04 6.75
N GLU A 129 2.68 10.38 6.14
CA GLU A 129 2.70 11.06 4.84
C GLU A 129 2.03 10.21 3.75
N VAL A 130 2.37 8.93 3.68
CA VAL A 130 1.76 7.99 2.73
C VAL A 130 0.26 7.86 2.97
N SER A 131 -0.18 7.77 4.24
CA SER A 131 -1.60 7.75 4.58
C SER A 131 -2.33 8.97 4.02
N ALA A 132 -1.78 10.16 4.21
CA ALA A 132 -2.37 11.39 3.69
C ALA A 132 -2.38 11.43 2.15
N ILE A 133 -1.30 10.97 1.50
CA ILE A 133 -1.20 10.92 0.05
C ILE A 133 -2.28 9.99 -0.54
N VAL A 134 -2.40 8.76 -0.01
CA VAL A 134 -3.39 7.80 -0.56
C VAL A 134 -4.83 8.21 -0.26
N ASP A 135 -5.10 8.85 0.88
CA ASP A 135 -6.42 9.41 1.17
C ASP A 135 -6.83 10.52 0.18
N ALA A 136 -5.85 11.33 -0.24
CA ALA A 136 -6.10 12.43 -1.17
C ALA A 136 -6.16 11.99 -2.64
N LYS A 137 -5.34 11.01 -3.05
CA LYS A 137 -5.13 10.64 -4.45
C LYS A 137 -5.86 9.36 -4.87
N ALA A 138 -6.14 8.47 -3.94
CA ALA A 138 -6.77 7.17 -4.19
C ALA A 138 -7.78 6.82 -3.09
N PRO A 139 -8.77 7.67 -2.78
CA PRO A 139 -9.67 7.50 -1.64
C PRO A 139 -10.37 6.14 -1.62
N ASP A 140 -10.79 5.63 -2.77
CA ASP A 140 -11.47 4.33 -2.90
C ASP A 140 -10.56 3.13 -2.61
N ASN A 141 -9.24 3.32 -2.71
CA ASN A 141 -8.22 2.31 -2.47
C ASN A 141 -7.49 2.50 -1.13
N ALA A 142 -7.63 3.67 -0.51
CA ALA A 142 -6.84 4.07 0.66
C ALA A 142 -7.00 3.11 1.84
N ALA A 143 -8.23 2.74 2.19
CA ALA A 143 -8.49 1.84 3.31
C ALA A 143 -7.85 0.47 3.11
N ALA A 144 -8.00 -0.12 1.91
CA ALA A 144 -7.41 -1.40 1.58
C ALA A 144 -5.88 -1.35 1.58
N PHE A 145 -5.29 -0.30 1.02
CA PHE A 145 -3.85 -0.10 0.96
C PHE A 145 -3.23 0.06 2.36
N LYS A 146 -3.82 0.89 3.20
CA LYS A 146 -3.37 1.10 4.58
C LYS A 146 -3.48 -0.17 5.43
N THR A 147 -4.57 -0.92 5.27
CA THR A 147 -4.73 -2.22 5.92
C THR A 147 -3.64 -3.19 5.47
N TRP A 148 -3.35 -3.25 4.19
CA TRP A 148 -2.30 -4.10 3.64
C TRP A 148 -0.92 -3.78 4.21
N LEU A 149 -0.55 -2.49 4.35
CA LEU A 149 0.71 -2.07 4.99
C LEU A 149 0.78 -2.50 6.46
N ARG A 150 -0.33 -2.36 7.20
CA ARG A 150 -0.41 -2.86 8.58
C ARG A 150 -0.22 -4.37 8.65
N ASP A 151 -0.82 -5.11 7.73
CA ASP A 151 -0.71 -6.57 7.68
C ASP A 151 0.71 -7.03 7.31
N ILE A 152 1.43 -6.27 6.47
CA ILE A 152 2.87 -6.47 6.22
C ILE A 152 3.64 -6.31 7.53
N SER A 153 3.42 -5.22 8.27
CA SER A 153 4.08 -4.97 9.55
C SER A 153 3.82 -6.09 10.57
N GLN A 154 2.58 -6.56 10.65
CA GLN A 154 2.20 -7.67 11.52
C GLN A 154 2.94 -8.97 11.17
N LYS A 155 3.00 -9.31 9.88
CA LYS A 155 3.71 -10.52 9.42
C LYS A 155 5.23 -10.43 9.65
N VAL A 156 5.80 -9.24 9.55
CA VAL A 156 7.22 -9.01 9.88
C VAL A 156 7.46 -9.26 11.37
N ALA A 157 6.60 -8.74 12.26
CA ALA A 157 6.69 -9.01 13.69
C ALA A 157 6.55 -10.51 14.01
N GLU A 158 5.63 -11.20 13.36
CA GLU A 158 5.42 -12.65 13.55
C GLU A 158 6.62 -13.46 13.04
N ALA A 159 7.26 -13.07 11.95
CA ALA A 159 8.42 -13.74 11.39
C ALA A 159 9.65 -13.64 12.30
N SER A 160 9.78 -12.57 13.08
CA SER A 160 10.86 -12.43 14.08
C SER A 160 10.77 -13.50 15.18
N VAL A 161 9.54 -13.89 15.54
CA VAL A 161 9.26 -14.87 16.60
C VAL A 161 9.60 -16.31 16.20
N GLU A 162 9.43 -16.69 14.93
CA GLU A 162 9.68 -18.06 14.45
C GLU A 162 11.18 -18.45 14.45
N GLY A 163 12.05 -17.53 14.88
CA GLY A 163 13.52 -17.72 14.93
C GLY A 163 14.06 -18.55 16.09
N SER A 164 13.27 -18.98 17.04
CA SER A 164 13.73 -19.83 18.13
C SER A 164 13.98 -21.26 17.63
N PHE A 165 15.18 -21.47 17.13
CA PHE A 165 15.75 -22.77 16.80
C PHE A 165 15.80 -23.62 18.08
N LEU A 166 15.25 -24.86 18.03
CA LEU A 166 15.28 -25.88 19.06
C LEU A 166 14.06 -26.00 20.01
N GLY A 167 12.86 -25.55 19.64
CA GLY A 167 11.66 -26.07 20.32
C GLY A 167 11.45 -25.66 21.77
N PHE A 168 12.20 -24.69 22.28
CA PHE A 168 12.03 -24.15 23.62
C PHE A 168 11.68 -22.65 23.56
N GLY A 169 10.43 -22.34 23.87
CA GLY A 169 9.96 -20.99 24.17
C GLY A 169 9.91 -20.09 22.92
N GLY A 170 8.85 -20.19 22.12
CA GLY A 170 8.53 -19.16 21.15
C GLY A 170 8.44 -17.81 21.87
N VAL A 171 9.39 -16.91 21.62
CA VAL A 171 9.31 -15.55 22.11
C VAL A 171 8.10 -14.91 21.40
N ARG A 172 7.07 -14.55 22.14
CA ARG A 172 5.95 -13.77 21.63
C ARG A 172 6.49 -12.48 21.05
N VAL A 173 5.76 -11.91 20.08
CA VAL A 173 6.00 -10.53 19.63
C VAL A 173 6.31 -9.68 20.87
N SER A 174 7.45 -9.02 20.87
CA SER A 174 7.93 -8.27 22.03
C SER A 174 6.99 -7.10 22.36
N ASP A 175 7.05 -6.61 23.59
CA ASP A 175 6.27 -5.42 23.98
C ASP A 175 6.61 -4.21 23.12
N ALA A 176 7.88 -4.06 22.72
CA ALA A 176 8.34 -2.99 21.84
C ALA A 176 7.76 -3.11 20.42
N GLU A 177 7.77 -4.31 19.84
CA GLU A 177 7.12 -4.57 18.55
C GLU A 177 5.61 -4.35 18.62
N THR A 178 4.97 -4.83 19.70
CA THR A 178 3.53 -4.62 19.93
C THR A 178 3.19 -3.13 20.03
N ALA A 179 4.01 -2.34 20.73
CA ALA A 179 3.84 -0.89 20.81
C ALA A 179 4.02 -0.24 19.42
N THR A 180 5.03 -0.65 18.67
CA THR A 180 5.31 -0.14 17.33
C THR A 180 4.18 -0.49 16.35
N LEU A 181 3.61 -1.70 16.40
CA LEU A 181 2.45 -2.06 15.57
C LEU A 181 1.23 -1.17 15.86
N ARG A 182 1.00 -0.81 17.11
CA ARG A 182 -0.06 0.15 17.47
C ARG A 182 0.22 1.54 16.91
N ASP A 183 1.47 1.99 16.96
CA ASP A 183 1.85 3.28 16.42
C ASP A 183 1.81 3.32 14.89
N ILE A 184 2.13 2.21 14.22
CA ILE A 184 1.90 2.03 12.77
C ILE A 184 0.41 2.13 12.45
N ALA A 185 -0.45 1.43 13.19
CA ALA A 185 -1.90 1.50 12.98
C ALA A 185 -2.43 2.93 13.15
N LYS A 186 -1.94 3.69 14.15
CA LYS A 186 -2.26 5.11 14.32
C LYS A 186 -1.73 5.96 13.17
N ALA A 187 -0.48 5.74 12.73
CA ALA A 187 0.14 6.48 11.64
C ALA A 187 -0.62 6.29 10.32
N LEU A 188 -1.15 5.10 10.08
CA LEU A 188 -1.96 4.75 8.92
C LEU A 188 -3.44 5.13 9.07
N GLY A 189 -3.89 5.55 10.26
CA GLY A 189 -5.32 5.82 10.51
C GLY A 189 -6.20 4.56 10.48
N THR A 190 -5.64 3.38 10.76
CA THR A 190 -6.36 2.09 10.79
C THR A 190 -6.63 1.60 12.22
N ALA A 191 -6.28 2.39 13.24
CA ALA A 191 -6.61 2.10 14.64
C ALA A 191 -8.11 2.31 14.87
N SER A 192 -8.80 1.27 15.33
CA SER A 192 -10.17 1.30 15.84
C SER A 192 -10.13 1.24 17.37
#